data_36681d5fa39f07bae88d33a0b2b48732
#
_entry.id   36681d5fa39f07bae88d33a0b2b48732
#
_cell.length_a   1.000
_cell.length_b   1.000
_cell.length_c   1.000
_cell.angle_alpha   90.00
_cell.angle_beta   90.00
_cell.angle_gamma   90.00
#
_symmetry.space_group_name_H-M   'P 1'
#
loop_
_entity.id
_entity.type
_entity.pdbx_description
1 polymer ?
#
loop_
_entity_poly.entity_id
_entity_poly.type
_entity_poly.pdbx_seq_one_letter_code
_entity_poly.pdbx_strand_id
1 'polypeptide(L)'
;PILHHLISEETNKKIRALVVTPTRELAIQIGENFTLYSKYNSIRNTVIFGGVKQRSQTDKLTKGVEILIATPGRLLDLMEQGFISLKDIGYFVLDEADRMLDMGFIHDIRKILNQLPKERQSLFFSATMPKNIIDLSSQILKHPQRISVNPVSSTAETIKQYIYYTNKSNKKELLLYILKDQSINQLLLFSRTKHGADRIV
;
A
#
# COMPACT_ATOMS: atom_id res chain seq x y z
N PRO A 1 -5.30 -2.21 17.82
CA PRO A 1 -4.19 -2.78 18.64
C PRO A 1 -2.96 -1.86 18.67
N ILE A 2 -2.35 -1.47 17.54
CA ILE A 2 -1.15 -0.61 17.50
C ILE A 2 -1.39 0.69 18.28
N LEU A 3 -2.48 1.43 18.02
CA LEU A 3 -2.82 2.64 18.77
C LEU A 3 -2.93 2.39 20.26
N HIS A 4 -3.57 1.28 20.66
CA HIS A 4 -3.72 0.92 22.09
C HIS A 4 -2.36 0.78 22.78
N HIS A 5 -1.41 0.11 22.15
CA HIS A 5 -0.05 -0.03 22.68
C HIS A 5 0.70 1.32 22.71
N LEU A 6 0.59 2.11 21.65
CA LEU A 6 1.27 3.40 21.58
C LEU A 6 0.76 4.42 22.59
N ILE A 7 -0.54 4.34 22.98
CA ILE A 7 -1.14 5.23 24.00
C ILE A 7 -0.62 4.91 25.40
N SER A 8 -0.36 3.63 25.71
CA SER A 8 0.14 3.21 27.02
C SER A 8 1.63 3.51 27.22
N GLU A 9 2.36 3.89 26.18
CA GLU A 9 3.76 4.26 26.25
C GLU A 9 3.93 5.79 26.22
N GLU A 10 5.00 6.30 26.82
CA GLU A 10 5.31 7.74 26.79
C GLU A 10 5.49 8.26 25.35
N THR A 11 4.84 9.39 25.06
CA THR A 11 4.96 10.06 23.76
C THR A 11 6.31 10.78 23.67
N ASN A 12 7.18 10.35 22.77
CA ASN A 12 8.51 10.93 22.59
C ASN A 12 8.68 11.64 21.23
N LYS A 13 7.59 11.83 20.48
CA LYS A 13 7.58 12.44 19.13
C LYS A 13 8.46 11.72 18.11
N LYS A 14 8.79 10.45 18.35
CA LYS A 14 9.54 9.58 17.43
C LYS A 14 8.60 8.66 16.68
N ILE A 15 9.02 8.24 15.50
CA ILE A 15 8.25 7.28 14.71
C ILE A 15 8.40 5.91 15.36
N ARG A 16 7.30 5.39 15.95
CA ARG A 16 7.25 4.08 16.63
C ARG A 16 6.50 3.02 15.84
N ALA A 17 5.64 3.44 14.93
CA ALA A 17 4.95 2.54 14.01
C ALA A 17 5.15 2.99 12.56
N LEU A 18 5.48 2.02 11.69
CA LEU A 18 5.62 2.22 10.26
C LEU A 18 4.67 1.28 9.52
N VAL A 19 3.85 1.85 8.66
CA VAL A 19 3.01 1.10 7.70
C VAL A 19 3.52 1.38 6.30
N VAL A 20 3.90 0.35 5.57
CA VAL A 20 4.33 0.44 4.18
C VAL A 20 3.27 -0.19 3.29
N THR A 21 2.86 0.53 2.25
CA THR A 21 1.78 0.16 1.33
C THR A 21 2.12 0.57 -0.12
N PRO A 22 1.65 -0.17 -1.15
CA PRO A 22 2.09 0.05 -2.53
C PRO A 22 1.58 1.35 -3.16
N THR A 23 0.41 1.85 -2.74
CA THR A 23 -0.26 2.95 -3.43
C THR A 23 -0.51 4.15 -2.53
N ARG A 24 -0.62 5.32 -3.15
CA ARG A 24 -0.95 6.58 -2.46
C ARG A 24 -2.34 6.52 -1.84
N GLU A 25 -3.29 5.99 -2.59
CA GLU A 25 -4.70 5.88 -2.22
C GLU A 25 -4.85 5.07 -0.95
N LEU A 26 -4.20 3.90 -0.89
CA LEU A 26 -4.22 3.05 0.31
C LEU A 26 -3.49 3.72 1.48
N ALA A 27 -2.36 4.38 1.23
CA ALA A 27 -1.66 5.14 2.28
C ALA A 27 -2.54 6.24 2.89
N ILE A 28 -3.27 6.99 2.06
CA ILE A 28 -4.20 8.04 2.51
C ILE A 28 -5.33 7.42 3.33
N GLN A 29 -5.97 6.36 2.84
CA GLN A 29 -7.05 5.66 3.52
C GLN A 29 -6.63 5.15 4.91
N ILE A 30 -5.44 4.54 5.01
CA ILE A 30 -4.88 4.09 6.29
C ILE A 30 -4.63 5.28 7.22
N GLY A 31 -4.06 6.38 6.70
CA GLY A 31 -3.82 7.60 7.47
C GLY A 31 -5.08 8.25 8.01
N GLU A 32 -6.15 8.31 7.22
CA GLU A 32 -7.46 8.80 7.63
C GLU A 32 -8.05 7.93 8.75
N ASN A 33 -7.93 6.61 8.65
CA ASN A 33 -8.37 5.69 9.70
C ASN A 33 -7.58 5.90 11.00
N PHE A 34 -6.25 6.04 10.94
CA PHE A 34 -5.46 6.36 12.11
C PHE A 34 -5.87 7.71 12.73
N THR A 35 -6.11 8.73 11.92
CA THR A 35 -6.58 10.05 12.38
C THR A 35 -7.95 9.94 13.08
N LEU A 36 -8.87 9.18 12.49
CA LEU A 36 -10.19 8.95 13.07
C LEU A 36 -10.12 8.24 14.43
N TYR A 37 -9.34 7.16 14.50
CA TYR A 37 -9.22 6.33 15.71
C TYR A 37 -8.37 6.99 16.79
N SER A 38 -7.47 7.93 16.44
CA SER A 38 -6.68 8.70 17.40
C SER A 38 -7.31 10.00 17.85
N LYS A 39 -8.56 10.29 17.47
CA LYS A 39 -9.25 11.56 17.74
C LYS A 39 -9.20 12.01 19.20
N TYR A 40 -9.21 11.07 20.15
CA TYR A 40 -9.27 11.33 21.57
C TYR A 40 -7.96 11.06 22.32
N ASN A 41 -6.83 10.97 21.60
CA ASN A 41 -5.51 10.80 22.19
C ASN A 41 -4.48 11.71 21.51
N SER A 42 -3.24 11.71 22.02
CA SER A 42 -2.15 12.58 21.54
C SER A 42 -1.32 11.97 20.41
N ILE A 43 -1.63 10.76 19.97
CA ILE A 43 -0.87 10.07 18.92
C ILE A 43 -1.11 10.76 17.58
N ARG A 44 -0.01 11.14 16.92
CA ARG A 44 -0.03 11.80 15.61
C ARG A 44 0.45 10.84 14.54
N ASN A 45 -0.19 10.92 13.40
CA ASN A 45 0.22 10.19 12.21
C ASN A 45 0.51 11.14 11.05
N THR A 46 1.31 10.67 10.10
CA THR A 46 1.46 11.34 8.81
C THR A 46 1.59 10.33 7.69
N VAL A 47 1.17 10.76 6.50
CA VAL A 47 1.23 9.96 5.28
C VAL A 47 2.26 10.59 4.35
N ILE A 48 3.16 9.77 3.78
CA ILE A 48 4.15 10.20 2.79
C ILE A 48 4.08 9.34 1.53
N PHE A 49 4.09 9.98 0.38
CA PHE A 49 4.06 9.33 -0.93
C PHE A 49 4.66 10.22 -2.02
N GLY A 50 5.09 9.61 -3.12
CA GLY A 50 5.69 10.29 -4.24
C GLY A 50 4.70 11.06 -5.13
N GLY A 51 5.24 11.91 -6.03
CA GLY A 51 4.47 12.65 -7.04
C GLY A 51 3.72 13.88 -6.54
N VAL A 52 4.03 14.34 -5.32
CA VAL A 52 3.56 15.60 -4.73
C VAL A 52 4.74 16.35 -4.11
N LYS A 53 4.56 17.67 -3.88
CA LYS A 53 5.60 18.50 -3.25
C LYS A 53 5.96 17.95 -1.87
N GLN A 54 7.26 17.82 -1.61
CA GLN A 54 7.82 17.21 -0.40
C GLN A 54 7.57 18.06 0.84
N ARG A 55 7.62 19.38 0.72
CA ARG A 55 7.64 20.33 1.86
C ARG A 55 6.54 20.08 2.89
N SER A 56 5.30 19.88 2.44
CA SER A 56 4.19 19.61 3.37
C SER A 56 4.36 18.32 4.17
N GLN A 57 5.07 17.32 3.62
CA GLN A 57 5.35 16.06 4.30
C GLN A 57 6.49 16.23 5.30
N THR A 58 7.58 16.92 4.90
CA THR A 58 8.73 17.18 5.79
C THR A 58 8.35 18.09 6.96
N ASP A 59 7.50 19.10 6.75
CA ASP A 59 7.01 19.98 7.82
C ASP A 59 6.24 19.21 8.91
N LYS A 60 5.48 18.18 8.52
CA LYS A 60 4.78 17.29 9.48
C LYS A 60 5.75 16.38 10.22
N LEU A 61 6.75 15.82 9.53
CA LEU A 61 7.79 14.98 10.14
C LEU A 61 8.61 15.75 11.16
N THR A 62 8.99 16.99 10.86
CA THR A 62 9.76 17.88 11.77
C THR A 62 8.99 18.19 13.06
N LYS A 63 7.66 18.30 13.00
CA LYS A 63 6.81 18.46 14.20
C LYS A 63 6.78 17.21 15.08
N GLY A 64 7.24 16.09 14.56
CA GLY A 64 7.26 14.77 15.16
C GLY A 64 5.91 14.05 15.04
N VAL A 65 5.96 12.78 14.70
CA VAL A 65 4.81 11.88 14.56
C VAL A 65 5.17 10.52 15.13
N GLU A 66 4.20 9.82 15.67
CA GLU A 66 4.37 8.48 16.23
C GLU A 66 4.10 7.38 15.20
N ILE A 67 3.23 7.66 14.22
CA ILE A 67 2.86 6.71 13.16
C ILE A 67 3.18 7.30 11.80
N LEU A 68 3.95 6.55 11.03
CA LEU A 68 4.28 6.88 9.65
C LEU A 68 3.62 5.88 8.69
N ILE A 69 2.86 6.38 7.74
CA ILE A 69 2.31 5.59 6.64
C ILE A 69 3.01 6.02 5.35
N ALA A 70 3.53 5.08 4.58
CA ALA A 70 4.43 5.42 3.48
C ALA A 70 4.29 4.52 2.26
N THR A 71 4.51 5.11 1.06
CA THR A 71 4.89 4.32 -0.11
C THR A 71 6.42 4.13 -0.16
N PRO A 72 6.93 2.99 -0.66
CA PRO A 72 8.35 2.63 -0.54
C PRO A 72 9.34 3.68 -1.05
N GLY A 73 9.14 4.18 -2.27
CA GLY A 73 10.09 5.12 -2.90
C GLY A 73 10.23 6.44 -2.15
N ARG A 74 9.12 7.05 -1.69
CA ARG A 74 9.18 8.31 -0.92
C ARG A 74 9.75 8.09 0.49
N LEU A 75 9.51 6.94 1.08
CA LEU A 75 10.10 6.60 2.36
C LEU A 75 11.62 6.58 2.26
N LEU A 76 12.18 5.86 1.29
CA LEU A 76 13.63 5.79 1.07
C LEU A 76 14.22 7.18 0.75
N ASP A 77 13.58 7.93 -0.13
CA ASP A 77 14.00 9.29 -0.49
C ASP A 77 14.13 10.20 0.76
N LEU A 78 13.14 10.21 1.65
CA LEU A 78 13.18 11.01 2.87
C LEU A 78 14.12 10.46 3.96
N MET A 79 14.37 9.14 3.96
CA MET A 79 15.40 8.53 4.80
C MET A 79 16.81 8.94 4.34
N GLU A 80 17.10 8.91 3.05
CA GLU A 80 18.37 9.34 2.46
C GLU A 80 18.65 10.82 2.73
N GLN A 81 17.62 11.66 2.71
CA GLN A 81 17.71 13.08 3.06
C GLN A 81 17.80 13.35 4.58
N GLY A 82 17.70 12.32 5.43
CA GLY A 82 17.81 12.46 6.89
C GLY A 82 16.56 12.97 7.61
N PHE A 83 15.40 13.10 6.91
CA PHE A 83 14.14 13.50 7.55
C PHE A 83 13.49 12.37 8.37
N ILE A 84 13.84 11.12 8.11
CA ILE A 84 13.24 9.94 8.75
C ILE A 84 14.32 9.04 9.31
N SER A 85 14.17 8.68 10.59
CA SER A 85 14.92 7.62 11.26
C SER A 85 13.95 6.49 11.66
N LEU A 86 14.30 5.25 11.33
CA LEU A 86 13.51 4.07 11.66
C LEU A 86 14.01 3.35 12.94
N LYS A 87 14.97 3.93 13.67
CA LYS A 87 15.64 3.28 14.82
C LYS A 87 14.71 2.99 16.01
N ASP A 88 13.62 3.75 16.14
CA ASP A 88 12.67 3.66 17.25
C ASP A 88 11.38 2.90 16.85
N ILE A 89 11.37 2.21 15.70
CA ILE A 89 10.20 1.44 15.23
C ILE A 89 10.01 0.19 16.10
N GLY A 90 8.91 0.15 16.84
CA GLY A 90 8.43 -1.03 17.56
C GLY A 90 7.37 -1.84 16.79
N TYR A 91 6.68 -1.20 15.84
CA TYR A 91 5.61 -1.84 15.04
C TYR A 91 5.85 -1.59 13.56
N PHE A 92 6.01 -2.67 12.80
CA PHE A 92 6.17 -2.63 11.35
C PHE A 92 5.04 -3.38 10.66
N VAL A 93 4.37 -2.72 9.72
CA VAL A 93 3.29 -3.31 8.91
C VAL A 93 3.68 -3.22 7.45
N LEU A 94 3.64 -4.36 6.76
CA LEU A 94 3.73 -4.45 5.31
C LEU A 94 2.37 -4.89 4.77
N ASP A 95 1.68 -4.00 4.06
CA ASP A 95 0.34 -4.25 3.53
C ASP A 95 0.34 -4.39 2.02
N GLU A 96 -0.50 -5.27 1.47
CA GLU A 96 -0.54 -5.65 0.05
C GLU A 96 0.84 -6.05 -0.50
N ALA A 97 1.54 -6.96 0.20
CA ALA A 97 2.92 -7.35 -0.13
C ALA A 97 3.05 -7.95 -1.54
N ASP A 98 2.07 -8.74 -2.00
CA ASP A 98 2.03 -9.29 -3.35
C ASP A 98 1.96 -8.18 -4.40
N ARG A 99 1.13 -7.18 -4.18
CA ARG A 99 1.04 -6.03 -5.08
C ARG A 99 2.33 -5.19 -5.12
N MET A 100 3.00 -5.03 -3.97
CA MET A 100 4.31 -4.36 -3.94
C MET A 100 5.35 -5.11 -4.78
N LEU A 101 5.31 -6.43 -4.76
CA LEU A 101 6.19 -7.26 -5.59
C LEU A 101 5.88 -7.06 -7.08
N ASP A 102 4.60 -7.10 -7.46
CA ASP A 102 4.16 -6.90 -8.85
C ASP A 102 4.54 -5.51 -9.39
N MET A 103 4.57 -4.50 -8.53
CA MET A 103 5.02 -3.15 -8.85
C MET A 103 6.57 -2.98 -8.82
N GLY A 104 7.33 -4.02 -8.49
CA GLY A 104 8.78 -4.01 -8.50
C GLY A 104 9.46 -3.43 -7.26
N PHE A 105 8.72 -3.18 -6.17
CA PHE A 105 9.24 -2.58 -4.94
C PHE A 105 10.05 -3.53 -4.05
N ILE A 106 10.31 -4.76 -4.47
CA ILE A 106 11.01 -5.76 -3.65
C ILE A 106 12.38 -5.29 -3.15
N HIS A 107 13.13 -4.59 -3.99
CA HIS A 107 14.44 -4.04 -3.63
C HIS A 107 14.32 -2.89 -2.61
N ASP A 108 13.31 -2.05 -2.77
CA ASP A 108 13.03 -0.94 -1.85
C ASP A 108 12.62 -1.47 -0.47
N ILE A 109 11.75 -2.48 -0.43
CA ILE A 109 11.37 -3.14 0.81
C ILE A 109 12.58 -3.72 1.54
N ARG A 110 13.50 -4.40 0.84
CA ARG A 110 14.73 -4.93 1.45
C ARG A 110 15.61 -3.82 2.02
N LYS A 111 15.76 -2.67 1.34
CA LYS A 111 16.49 -1.52 1.87
C LYS A 111 15.85 -0.99 3.16
N ILE A 112 14.52 -0.87 3.20
CA ILE A 112 13.77 -0.44 4.38
C ILE A 112 14.00 -1.43 5.54
N LEU A 113 13.86 -2.72 5.29
CA LEU A 113 14.02 -3.78 6.30
C LEU A 113 15.39 -3.73 6.97
N ASN A 114 16.45 -3.43 6.21
CA ASN A 114 17.82 -3.32 6.73
C ASN A 114 18.02 -2.14 7.70
N GLN A 115 17.11 -1.17 7.71
CA GLN A 115 17.15 -0.01 8.60
C GLN A 115 16.25 -0.15 9.84
N LEU A 116 15.42 -1.21 9.88
CA LEU A 116 14.52 -1.46 11.00
C LEU A 116 15.24 -2.14 12.17
N PRO A 117 14.85 -1.84 13.42
CA PRO A 117 15.33 -2.55 14.59
C PRO A 117 15.06 -4.05 14.50
N LYS A 118 15.96 -4.85 15.11
CA LYS A 118 15.77 -6.32 15.20
C LYS A 118 14.60 -6.69 16.11
N GLU A 119 14.44 -5.95 17.20
CA GLU A 119 13.34 -6.13 18.17
C GLU A 119 12.17 -5.24 17.76
N ARG A 120 11.14 -5.86 17.22
CA ARG A 120 9.89 -5.21 16.78
C ARG A 120 8.80 -6.24 16.57
N GLN A 121 7.56 -5.82 16.66
CA GLN A 121 6.44 -6.60 16.14
C GLN A 121 6.26 -6.31 14.65
N SER A 122 6.24 -7.36 13.84
CA SER A 122 6.01 -7.24 12.40
C SER A 122 4.68 -7.89 12.02
N LEU A 123 3.89 -7.17 11.22
CA LEU A 123 2.64 -7.65 10.64
C LEU A 123 2.79 -7.65 9.11
N PHE A 124 2.35 -8.72 8.50
CA PHE A 124 2.47 -8.93 7.06
C PHE A 124 1.11 -9.30 6.48
N PHE A 125 0.62 -8.50 5.53
CA PHE A 125 -0.65 -8.73 4.87
C PHE A 125 -0.45 -8.92 3.37
N SER A 126 -1.09 -9.93 2.81
CA SER A 126 -1.04 -10.24 1.39
C SER A 126 -2.29 -11.02 0.98
N ALA A 127 -2.86 -10.72 -0.17
CA ALA A 127 -4.00 -11.45 -0.71
C ALA A 127 -3.57 -12.82 -1.24
N THR A 128 -2.33 -12.93 -1.75
CA THR A 128 -1.77 -14.15 -2.31
C THR A 128 -0.44 -14.49 -1.66
N MET A 129 -0.08 -15.78 -1.64
CA MET A 129 1.17 -16.27 -1.01
C MET A 129 1.97 -17.15 -1.98
N PRO A 130 2.39 -16.65 -3.16
CA PRO A 130 3.34 -17.36 -4.01
C PRO A 130 4.71 -17.46 -3.34
N LYS A 131 5.59 -18.31 -3.87
CA LYS A 131 6.89 -18.64 -3.26
C LYS A 131 7.73 -17.41 -2.90
N ASN A 132 7.82 -16.43 -3.79
CA ASN A 132 8.55 -15.18 -3.58
C ASN A 132 7.99 -14.31 -2.43
N ILE A 133 6.67 -14.34 -2.20
CA ILE A 133 6.02 -13.67 -1.06
C ILE A 133 6.27 -14.44 0.24
N ILE A 134 6.25 -15.77 0.19
CA ILE A 134 6.63 -16.61 1.33
C ILE A 134 8.09 -16.33 1.72
N ASP A 135 9.00 -16.29 0.76
CA ASP A 135 10.42 -15.99 0.99
C ASP A 135 10.62 -14.59 1.58
N LEU A 136 9.85 -13.59 1.12
CA LEU A 136 9.86 -12.24 1.70
C LEU A 136 9.33 -12.25 3.14
N SER A 137 8.21 -12.91 3.39
CA SER A 137 7.60 -12.96 4.71
C SER A 137 8.53 -13.61 5.75
N SER A 138 9.29 -14.64 5.37
CA SER A 138 10.27 -15.30 6.24
C SER A 138 11.44 -14.39 6.66
N GLN A 139 11.78 -13.38 5.84
CA GLN A 139 12.80 -12.37 6.18
C GLN A 139 12.29 -11.32 7.16
N ILE A 140 10.96 -11.11 7.22
CA ILE A 140 10.32 -10.05 8.00
C ILE A 140 9.84 -10.56 9.35
N LEU A 141 9.27 -11.76 9.36
CA LEU A 141 8.54 -12.31 10.48
C LEU A 141 9.41 -13.28 11.31
N LYS A 142 9.31 -13.18 12.64
CA LYS A 142 9.90 -14.12 13.60
C LYS A 142 8.77 -14.90 14.26
N HIS A 143 8.75 -16.23 14.13
CA HIS A 143 7.71 -17.11 14.71
C HIS A 143 6.26 -16.60 14.48
N PRO A 144 5.85 -16.37 13.23
CA PRO A 144 4.57 -15.73 12.96
C PRO A 144 3.38 -16.63 13.28
N GLN A 145 2.31 -16.01 13.79
CA GLN A 145 0.98 -16.62 13.78
C GLN A 145 0.38 -16.41 12.39
N ARG A 146 0.05 -17.50 11.71
CA ARG A 146 -0.57 -17.43 10.38
C ARG A 146 -2.09 -17.49 10.52
N ILE A 147 -2.73 -16.45 10.04
CA ILE A 147 -4.20 -16.37 9.94
C ILE A 147 -4.53 -16.33 8.45
N SER A 148 -5.31 -17.29 7.98
CA SER A 148 -5.79 -17.35 6.61
C SER A 148 -7.31 -17.29 6.64
N VAL A 149 -7.86 -16.28 6.00
CA VAL A 149 -9.28 -16.25 5.67
C VAL A 149 -9.39 -17.02 4.35
N ASN A 150 -10.27 -18.01 4.29
CA ASN A 150 -10.48 -18.76 3.04
C ASN A 150 -10.65 -17.75 1.90
N PRO A 151 -9.79 -17.78 0.87
CA PRO A 151 -10.03 -16.93 -0.26
C PRO A 151 -11.40 -17.34 -0.80
N VAL A 152 -12.27 -16.37 -0.96
CA VAL A 152 -13.39 -16.51 -1.91
C VAL A 152 -12.72 -16.54 -3.29
N SER A 153 -11.97 -17.60 -3.56
CA SER A 153 -11.24 -17.85 -4.81
C SER A 153 -12.13 -18.50 -5.86
N SER A 154 -13.40 -18.19 -5.81
CA SER A 154 -14.25 -18.30 -6.97
C SER A 154 -14.37 -16.91 -7.55
N THR A 155 -14.05 -16.74 -8.83
CA THR A 155 -14.72 -15.72 -9.65
C THR A 155 -16.13 -15.66 -9.12
N ALA A 156 -16.56 -14.51 -8.56
CA ALA A 156 -17.90 -14.43 -7.99
C ALA A 156 -18.82 -15.05 -9.03
N GLU A 157 -19.61 -16.06 -8.67
CA GLU A 157 -20.47 -16.81 -9.62
C GLU A 157 -21.36 -15.90 -10.44
N THR A 158 -21.51 -14.64 -9.98
CA THR A 158 -22.22 -13.54 -10.64
C THR A 158 -21.43 -12.84 -11.74
N ILE A 159 -20.10 -13.07 -11.88
CA ILE A 159 -19.27 -12.42 -12.90
C ILE A 159 -19.12 -13.31 -14.12
N LYS A 160 -19.72 -12.91 -15.24
CA LYS A 160 -19.50 -13.54 -16.54
C LYS A 160 -18.30 -12.91 -17.22
N GLN A 161 -17.29 -13.71 -17.55
CA GLN A 161 -16.09 -13.26 -18.23
C GLN A 161 -16.09 -13.67 -19.69
N TYR A 162 -15.68 -12.77 -20.59
CA TYR A 162 -15.58 -13.00 -22.01
C TYR A 162 -14.22 -12.56 -22.52
N ILE A 163 -13.64 -13.30 -23.46
CA ILE A 163 -12.39 -12.95 -24.14
C ILE A 163 -12.69 -12.76 -25.62
N TYR A 164 -12.32 -11.60 -26.15
CA TYR A 164 -12.45 -11.30 -27.57
C TYR A 164 -11.05 -11.16 -28.18
N TYR A 165 -10.76 -11.98 -29.17
CA TYR A 165 -9.51 -11.91 -29.94
C TYR A 165 -9.70 -10.97 -31.13
N THR A 166 -8.87 -9.92 -31.22
CA THR A 166 -8.95 -8.95 -32.30
C THR A 166 -7.59 -8.32 -32.60
N ASN A 167 -7.40 -7.80 -33.80
CA ASN A 167 -6.22 -7.04 -34.18
C ASN A 167 -6.24 -5.66 -33.49
N LYS A 168 -5.02 -5.07 -33.31
CA LYS A 168 -4.87 -3.77 -32.64
C LYS A 168 -5.69 -2.66 -33.34
N SER A 169 -5.78 -2.69 -34.68
CA SER A 169 -6.55 -1.75 -35.49
C SER A 169 -8.07 -1.80 -35.21
N ASN A 170 -8.59 -2.98 -34.95
CA ASN A 170 -10.03 -3.24 -34.85
C ASN A 170 -10.58 -3.17 -33.42
N LYS A 171 -9.71 -2.88 -32.43
CA LYS A 171 -10.14 -2.83 -31.01
C LYS A 171 -11.21 -1.79 -30.74
N LYS A 172 -11.11 -0.62 -31.39
CA LYS A 172 -12.10 0.46 -31.23
C LYS A 172 -13.46 0.06 -31.83
N GLU A 173 -13.45 -0.53 -33.01
CA GLU A 173 -14.68 -1.00 -33.68
C GLU A 173 -15.37 -2.11 -32.89
N LEU A 174 -14.57 -3.05 -32.35
CA LEU A 174 -15.08 -4.11 -31.49
C LEU A 174 -15.73 -3.54 -30.20
N LEU A 175 -15.07 -2.56 -29.56
CA LEU A 175 -15.63 -1.88 -28.40
C LEU A 175 -16.96 -1.21 -28.75
N LEU A 176 -17.03 -0.46 -29.84
CA LEU A 176 -18.26 0.18 -30.31
C LEU A 176 -19.36 -0.84 -30.64
N TYR A 177 -18.98 -2.01 -31.19
CA TYR A 177 -19.91 -3.09 -31.42
C TYR A 177 -20.50 -3.66 -30.12
N ILE A 178 -19.64 -3.91 -29.11
CA ILE A 178 -20.09 -4.42 -27.80
C ILE A 178 -21.01 -3.40 -27.11
N LEU A 179 -20.72 -2.10 -27.22
CA LEU A 179 -21.51 -1.02 -26.62
C LEU A 179 -22.88 -0.79 -27.29
N LYS A 180 -23.17 -1.46 -28.42
CA LYS A 180 -24.51 -1.45 -29.00
C LYS A 180 -25.51 -2.30 -28.21
N ASP A 181 -25.03 -3.14 -27.31
CA ASP A 181 -25.88 -3.92 -26.41
C ASP A 181 -26.55 -3.00 -25.39
N GLN A 182 -27.86 -2.81 -25.54
CA GLN A 182 -28.66 -1.91 -24.68
C GLN A 182 -28.80 -2.42 -23.23
N SER A 183 -28.36 -3.63 -22.95
CA SER A 183 -28.31 -4.15 -21.57
C SER A 183 -27.13 -3.58 -20.76
N ILE A 184 -26.15 -2.97 -21.40
CA ILE A 184 -24.98 -2.36 -20.76
C ILE A 184 -25.33 -0.92 -20.32
N ASN A 185 -25.71 -0.78 -19.05
CA ASN A 185 -26.06 0.52 -18.48
C ASN A 185 -24.84 1.30 -17.95
N GLN A 186 -23.76 0.63 -17.58
CA GLN A 186 -22.53 1.22 -17.04
C GLN A 186 -21.33 0.47 -17.59
N LEU A 187 -20.27 1.22 -17.93
CA LEU A 187 -19.01 0.66 -18.41
C LEU A 187 -17.85 1.27 -17.63
N LEU A 188 -16.96 0.40 -17.13
CA LEU A 188 -15.65 0.79 -16.64
C LEU A 188 -14.59 0.21 -17.58
N LEU A 189 -13.89 1.10 -18.34
CA LEU A 189 -12.88 0.71 -19.30
C LEU A 189 -11.47 0.94 -18.75
N PHE A 190 -10.66 -0.12 -18.74
CA PHE A 190 -9.25 -0.04 -18.37
C PHE A 190 -8.37 0.01 -19.63
N SER A 191 -7.46 0.96 -19.67
CA SER A 191 -6.42 1.08 -20.70
C SER A 191 -5.04 0.98 -20.07
N ARG A 192 -4.07 0.40 -20.81
CA ARG A 192 -2.70 0.24 -20.32
C ARG A 192 -1.97 1.57 -20.11
N THR A 193 -2.35 2.63 -20.82
CA THR A 193 -1.69 3.93 -20.77
C THR A 193 -2.71 5.06 -20.75
N LYS A 194 -2.34 6.21 -20.14
CA LYS A 194 -3.14 7.44 -20.14
C LYS A 194 -3.50 7.87 -21.56
N HIS A 195 -2.50 7.95 -22.47
CA HIS A 195 -2.75 8.27 -23.87
C HIS A 195 -3.64 7.26 -24.61
N GLY A 196 -3.64 6.00 -24.16
CA GLY A 196 -4.55 4.98 -24.68
C GLY A 196 -5.99 5.24 -24.26
N ALA A 197 -6.21 5.69 -23.02
CA ALA A 197 -7.52 6.09 -22.51
C ALA A 197 -8.04 7.33 -23.25
N ASP A 198 -7.23 8.40 -23.38
CA ASP A 198 -7.57 9.65 -24.06
C ASP A 198 -7.98 9.44 -25.56
N ARG A 199 -7.53 8.36 -26.20
CA ARG A 199 -7.92 8.03 -27.59
C ARG A 199 -9.23 7.28 -27.71
N ILE A 200 -9.75 6.76 -26.61
CA ILE A 200 -10.99 5.96 -26.61
C ILE A 200 -12.19 6.81 -26.25
N VAL A 201 -11.97 7.86 -25.45
CA VAL A 201 -12.96 8.88 -25.13
C VAL A 201 -13.11 9.85 -26.30
#